data_adaabfc384b50273742baa8ee6df1989
#
_entry.id   adaabfc384b50273742baa8ee6df1989
#
_cell.length_a   1.000
_cell.length_b   1.000
_cell.length_c   1.000
_cell.angle_alpha   90.00
_cell.angle_beta   90.00
_cell.angle_gamma   90.00
#
_symmetry.space_group_name_H-M   'P 1'
#
loop_
_entity.id
_entity.type
_entity.pdbx_description
1 polymer ?
#
loop_
_entity_poly.entity_id
_entity_poly.type
_entity_poly.pdbx_seq_one_letter_code
_entity_poly.pdbx_strand_id
1 'polypeptide(L)'
;MTLVLRHCNKHYGKKHALKDFTFSFETGVYGLLGPNGAGKSTLMNLITDNLKLDKDGGEILWDGQPIRKLGKSYRACLGFMPQQQELYANMTARDFLGYLSALKGIPRKEAKDQIADVLEQVELSEQAAQKIGGFSGGMKQRLLIAQALLGNPSLLILDEPTAGLDPKQRVIIRNLTDRLGQEKIILISTHIISDIETIADQILLLRKGTLLTHGTVSELIEQVQTGEKTLENLYLQYYGGEANAAGGA
;
A
#
# COMPACT_ATOMS: atom_id res chain seq x y z
N MET A 1 2.14 -15.74 8.92
CA MET A 1 0.99 -14.80 8.83
C MET A 1 0.48 -14.77 7.41
N THR A 2 -0.83 -14.77 7.24
CA THR A 2 -1.47 -14.78 5.92
C THR A 2 -2.68 -13.86 5.90
N LEU A 3 -2.85 -13.13 4.80
CA LEU A 3 -4.08 -12.37 4.51
C LEU A 3 -4.76 -13.00 3.30
N VAL A 4 -5.96 -13.55 3.49
CA VAL A 4 -6.69 -14.23 2.43
C VAL A 4 -7.98 -13.50 2.11
N LEU A 5 -8.17 -13.18 0.83
CA LEU A 5 -9.41 -12.65 0.29
C LEU A 5 -10.08 -13.76 -0.52
N ARG A 6 -11.36 -14.02 -0.26
CA ARG A 6 -12.14 -15.06 -0.97
C ARG A 6 -13.39 -14.44 -1.53
N HIS A 7 -13.54 -14.51 -2.85
CA HIS A 7 -14.73 -14.06 -3.58
C HIS A 7 -15.19 -12.65 -3.19
N CYS A 8 -14.22 -11.74 -2.95
CA CYS A 8 -14.52 -10.40 -2.47
C CYS A 8 -15.21 -9.55 -3.54
N ASN A 9 -16.40 -9.04 -3.19
CA ASN A 9 -17.22 -8.21 -4.05
C ASN A 9 -17.55 -6.88 -3.39
N LYS A 10 -17.54 -5.79 -4.21
CA LYS A 10 -17.92 -4.46 -3.76
C LYS A 10 -18.59 -3.62 -4.83
N HIS A 11 -19.78 -3.13 -4.50
CA HIS A 11 -20.52 -2.18 -5.31
C HIS A 11 -20.59 -0.79 -4.65
N TYR A 12 -20.63 0.24 -5.49
CA TYR A 12 -21.01 1.60 -5.16
C TYR A 12 -22.21 1.97 -6.04
N GLY A 13 -23.41 1.82 -5.51
CA GLY A 13 -24.63 1.92 -6.29
C GLY A 13 -24.60 0.92 -7.46
N LYS A 14 -24.66 1.41 -8.70
CA LYS A 14 -24.60 0.56 -9.91
C LYS A 14 -23.19 0.14 -10.34
N LYS A 15 -22.14 0.77 -9.78
CA LYS A 15 -20.75 0.48 -10.15
C LYS A 15 -20.24 -0.71 -9.37
N HIS A 16 -19.90 -1.82 -10.05
CA HIS A 16 -19.21 -2.97 -9.47
C HIS A 16 -17.70 -2.68 -9.44
N ALA A 17 -17.20 -2.22 -8.30
CA ALA A 17 -15.84 -1.70 -8.15
C ALA A 17 -14.79 -2.78 -7.83
N LEU A 18 -15.20 -3.90 -7.23
CA LEU A 18 -14.38 -5.09 -7.06
C LEU A 18 -15.24 -6.33 -7.33
N LYS A 19 -14.74 -7.23 -8.18
CA LYS A 19 -15.49 -8.36 -8.76
C LYS A 19 -14.78 -9.67 -8.46
N ASP A 20 -15.37 -10.48 -7.61
CA ASP A 20 -14.92 -11.84 -7.30
C ASP A 20 -13.40 -11.94 -7.02
N PHE A 21 -12.87 -10.95 -6.29
CA PHE A 21 -11.44 -10.89 -6.04
C PHE A 21 -11.05 -11.97 -5.02
N THR A 22 -10.19 -12.89 -5.47
CA THR A 22 -9.65 -13.97 -4.65
C THR A 22 -8.13 -13.94 -4.76
N PHE A 23 -7.44 -13.81 -3.61
CA PHE A 23 -5.98 -13.83 -3.53
C PHE A 23 -5.51 -14.10 -2.10
N SER A 24 -4.32 -14.71 -1.96
CA SER A 24 -3.66 -14.95 -0.67
C SER A 24 -2.31 -14.22 -0.64
N PHE A 25 -2.13 -13.39 0.38
CA PHE A 25 -0.89 -12.69 0.64
C PHE A 25 -0.15 -13.38 1.80
N GLU A 26 1.12 -13.61 1.61
CA GLU A 26 2.07 -14.08 2.62
C GLU A 26 3.13 -13.00 2.87
N THR A 27 4.12 -13.26 3.73
CA THR A 27 5.24 -12.33 3.93
C THR A 27 5.91 -12.02 2.59
N GLY A 28 6.13 -10.74 2.31
CA GLY A 28 6.69 -10.26 1.04
C GLY A 28 6.08 -8.95 0.57
N VAL A 29 6.57 -8.44 -0.55
CA VAL A 29 6.14 -7.19 -1.21
C VAL A 29 5.26 -7.49 -2.41
N TYR A 30 4.07 -6.91 -2.42
CA TYR A 30 3.07 -7.06 -3.48
C TYR A 30 2.79 -5.72 -4.17
N GLY A 31 3.06 -5.67 -5.47
CA GLY A 31 2.72 -4.53 -6.32
C GLY A 31 1.30 -4.62 -6.85
N LEU A 32 0.50 -3.57 -6.66
CA LEU A 32 -0.86 -3.48 -7.19
C LEU A 32 -0.89 -2.47 -8.34
N LEU A 33 -0.90 -2.95 -9.57
CA LEU A 33 -0.90 -2.16 -10.78
C LEU A 33 -2.30 -2.09 -11.44
N GLY A 34 -2.56 -0.97 -12.08
CA GLY A 34 -3.77 -0.75 -12.86
C GLY A 34 -4.11 0.74 -12.99
N PRO A 35 -4.90 1.12 -14.00
CA PRO A 35 -5.29 2.52 -14.22
C PRO A 35 -6.17 3.06 -13.09
N ASN A 36 -6.45 4.36 -13.16
CA ASN A 36 -7.42 4.98 -12.26
C ASN A 36 -8.79 4.33 -12.43
N GLY A 37 -9.44 4.01 -11.30
CA GLY A 37 -10.72 3.29 -11.30
C GLY A 37 -10.62 1.78 -11.50
N ALA A 38 -9.41 1.19 -11.54
CA ALA A 38 -9.22 -0.27 -11.63
C ALA A 38 -9.75 -1.05 -10.42
N GLY A 39 -9.92 -0.39 -9.26
CA GLY A 39 -10.39 -1.02 -8.03
C GLY A 39 -9.33 -1.05 -6.91
N LYS A 40 -8.11 -0.53 -7.14
CA LYS A 40 -6.99 -0.55 -6.18
C LYS A 40 -7.36 0.01 -4.81
N SER A 41 -7.82 1.26 -4.76
CA SER A 41 -8.22 1.91 -3.49
C SER A 41 -9.43 1.23 -2.84
N THR A 42 -10.34 0.63 -3.62
CA THR A 42 -11.43 -0.18 -3.09
C THR A 42 -10.90 -1.42 -2.38
N LEU A 43 -9.98 -2.14 -3.01
CA LEU A 43 -9.31 -3.32 -2.42
C LEU A 43 -8.57 -2.95 -1.13
N MET A 44 -7.75 -1.89 -1.16
CA MET A 44 -7.02 -1.42 0.01
C MET A 44 -7.97 -1.02 1.16
N ASN A 45 -9.05 -0.29 0.86
CA ASN A 45 -10.03 0.09 1.90
C ASN A 45 -10.81 -1.10 2.47
N LEU A 46 -11.01 -2.16 1.71
CA LEU A 46 -11.59 -3.41 2.23
C LEU A 46 -10.62 -4.14 3.16
N ILE A 47 -9.33 -4.23 2.78
CA ILE A 47 -8.28 -4.83 3.60
C ILE A 47 -8.06 -4.02 4.88
N THR A 48 -8.09 -2.69 4.83
CA THR A 48 -7.92 -1.83 6.01
C THR A 48 -9.15 -1.77 6.92
N ASP A 49 -10.23 -2.50 6.61
CA ASP A 49 -11.53 -2.50 7.30
C ASP A 49 -12.21 -1.10 7.34
N ASN A 50 -11.73 -0.17 6.51
CA ASN A 50 -12.38 1.15 6.29
C ASN A 50 -13.66 1.03 5.45
N LEU A 51 -13.77 -0.05 4.68
CA LEU A 51 -14.89 -0.35 3.82
C LEU A 51 -15.44 -1.75 4.12
N LYS A 52 -16.74 -1.92 3.96
CA LYS A 52 -17.39 -3.23 4.12
C LYS A 52 -17.59 -3.88 2.76
N LEU A 53 -17.35 -5.19 2.69
CA LEU A 53 -17.82 -6.02 1.58
C LEU A 53 -19.35 -5.88 1.44
N ASP A 54 -19.85 -6.20 0.26
CA ASP A 54 -21.29 -6.32 0.06
C ASP A 54 -21.89 -7.45 0.91
N LYS A 55 -23.20 -7.46 1.06
CA LYS A 55 -23.89 -8.61 1.65
C LYS A 55 -23.61 -9.82 0.75
N ASP A 56 -23.16 -10.91 1.36
CA ASP A 56 -22.73 -12.13 0.64
C ASP A 56 -21.57 -11.92 -0.35
N GLY A 57 -20.80 -10.82 -0.18
CA GLY A 57 -19.68 -10.42 -1.03
C GLY A 57 -18.34 -11.06 -0.66
N GLY A 58 -18.33 -12.28 -0.13
CA GLY A 58 -17.11 -13.01 0.22
C GLY A 58 -16.57 -12.70 1.62
N GLU A 59 -15.30 -13.01 1.85
CA GLU A 59 -14.67 -12.84 3.17
C GLU A 59 -13.21 -12.41 3.06
N ILE A 60 -12.73 -11.72 4.09
CA ILE A 60 -11.33 -11.36 4.28
C ILE A 60 -10.88 -11.96 5.60
N LEU A 61 -9.82 -12.78 5.54
CA LEU A 61 -9.29 -13.53 6.66
C LEU A 61 -7.86 -13.12 6.96
N TRP A 62 -7.56 -12.93 8.23
CA TRP A 62 -6.20 -12.78 8.76
C TRP A 62 -5.89 -14.03 9.60
N ASP A 63 -4.86 -14.78 9.21
CA ASP A 63 -4.49 -16.06 9.80
C ASP A 63 -5.72 -16.99 10.01
N GLY A 64 -6.57 -17.08 8.96
CA GLY A 64 -7.76 -17.93 8.93
C GLY A 64 -8.97 -17.39 9.68
N GLN A 65 -8.89 -16.20 10.32
CA GLN A 65 -10.00 -15.60 11.05
C GLN A 65 -10.55 -14.36 10.33
N PRO A 66 -11.89 -14.20 10.23
CA PRO A 66 -12.48 -13.01 9.62
C PRO A 66 -12.00 -11.73 10.31
N ILE A 67 -11.45 -10.77 9.53
CA ILE A 67 -10.88 -9.52 10.07
C ILE A 67 -11.86 -8.74 10.94
N ARG A 68 -13.15 -8.82 10.63
CA ARG A 68 -14.22 -8.17 11.42
C ARG A 68 -14.43 -8.77 12.80
N LYS A 69 -14.22 -10.08 12.95
CA LYS A 69 -14.29 -10.73 14.26
C LYS A 69 -13.08 -10.35 15.12
N LEU A 70 -11.92 -10.19 14.50
CA LEU A 70 -10.70 -9.74 15.17
C LEU A 70 -10.76 -8.28 15.62
N GLY A 71 -11.42 -7.41 14.87
CA GLY A 71 -11.65 -6.01 15.22
C GLY A 71 -10.37 -5.26 15.60
N LYS A 72 -10.22 -4.89 16.88
CA LYS A 72 -9.04 -4.15 17.37
C LYS A 72 -7.72 -4.91 17.17
N SER A 73 -7.73 -6.23 17.36
CA SER A 73 -6.53 -7.06 17.20
C SER A 73 -6.04 -7.05 15.75
N TYR A 74 -6.94 -7.11 14.77
CA TYR A 74 -6.56 -6.95 13.37
C TYR A 74 -5.99 -5.56 13.08
N ARG A 75 -6.66 -4.49 13.56
CA ARG A 75 -6.18 -3.11 13.36
C ARG A 75 -4.82 -2.85 14.03
N ALA A 76 -4.47 -3.56 15.09
CA ALA A 76 -3.14 -3.49 15.69
C ALA A 76 -2.05 -4.10 14.78
N CYS A 77 -2.41 -5.09 13.94
CA CYS A 77 -1.50 -5.69 12.96
C CYS A 77 -1.36 -4.85 11.68
N LEU A 78 -2.11 -3.75 11.54
CA LEU A 78 -2.22 -2.98 10.30
C LEU A 78 -1.51 -1.62 10.39
N GLY A 79 -0.64 -1.34 9.42
CA GLY A 79 -0.15 0.00 9.10
C GLY A 79 -0.74 0.45 7.76
N PHE A 80 -1.20 1.69 7.69
CA PHE A 80 -1.77 2.25 6.47
C PHE A 80 -1.25 3.65 6.20
N MET A 81 -0.76 3.84 4.99
CA MET A 81 -0.38 5.12 4.42
C MET A 81 -1.31 5.40 3.23
N PRO A 82 -2.29 6.30 3.35
CA PRO A 82 -3.16 6.70 2.25
C PRO A 82 -2.44 7.62 1.25
N GLN A 83 -2.92 7.68 0.01
CA GLN A 83 -2.37 8.52 -1.06
C GLN A 83 -2.33 10.01 -0.69
N GLN A 84 -3.34 10.49 0.03
CA GLN A 84 -3.41 11.87 0.50
C GLN A 84 -3.68 11.88 2.00
N GLN A 85 -2.82 12.54 2.73
CA GLN A 85 -2.99 12.81 4.15
C GLN A 85 -2.40 14.18 4.47
N GLU A 86 -3.21 15.03 5.04
CA GLU A 86 -2.74 16.30 5.59
C GLU A 86 -1.92 16.04 6.85
N LEU A 87 -0.78 16.71 6.93
CA LEU A 87 0.10 16.69 8.09
C LEU A 87 -0.05 17.98 8.87
N TYR A 88 0.06 17.91 10.19
CA TYR A 88 -0.03 19.08 11.08
C TYR A 88 1.26 19.91 11.00
N ALA A 89 1.27 20.94 10.15
CA ALA A 89 2.44 21.76 9.84
C ALA A 89 3.13 22.38 11.07
N ASN A 90 2.37 22.68 12.13
CA ASN A 90 2.86 23.29 13.35
C ASN A 90 3.44 22.30 14.37
N MET A 91 3.22 21.00 14.20
CA MET A 91 3.79 19.96 15.06
C MET A 91 5.21 19.61 14.60
N THR A 92 6.04 19.15 15.52
CA THR A 92 7.28 18.46 15.16
C THR A 92 6.99 17.03 14.70
N ALA A 93 7.90 16.40 13.96
CA ALA A 93 7.75 15.00 13.56
C ALA A 93 7.57 14.08 14.78
N ARG A 94 8.32 14.31 15.84
CA ARG A 94 8.22 13.56 17.11
C ARG A 94 6.85 13.74 17.76
N ASP A 95 6.36 14.99 17.86
CA ASP A 95 5.05 15.25 18.49
C ASP A 95 3.90 14.62 17.70
N PHE A 96 3.98 14.72 16.38
CA PHE A 96 3.01 14.08 15.47
C PHE A 96 2.96 12.56 15.68
N LEU A 97 4.11 11.89 15.68
CA LEU A 97 4.18 10.44 15.94
C LEU A 97 3.76 10.10 17.38
N GLY A 98 4.06 10.95 18.35
CA GLY A 98 3.59 10.83 19.73
C GLY A 98 2.08 10.89 19.86
N TYR A 99 1.44 11.83 19.17
CA TYR A 99 0.00 11.96 19.08
C TYR A 99 -0.64 10.70 18.48
N LEU A 100 -0.10 10.21 17.37
CA LEU A 100 -0.61 8.99 16.72
C LEU A 100 -0.37 7.72 17.55
N SER A 101 0.75 7.64 18.25
CA SER A 101 1.02 6.54 19.19
C SER A 101 -0.04 6.47 20.30
N ALA A 102 -0.44 7.63 20.84
CA ALA A 102 -1.50 7.71 21.83
C ALA A 102 -2.85 7.26 21.26
N LEU A 103 -3.19 7.66 20.02
CA LEU A 103 -4.41 7.22 19.35
C LEU A 103 -4.42 5.70 19.09
N LYS A 104 -3.26 5.11 18.80
CA LYS A 104 -3.10 3.65 18.66
C LYS A 104 -3.14 2.92 20.01
N GLY A 105 -3.14 3.63 21.14
CA GLY A 105 -3.12 3.06 22.47
C GLY A 105 -1.76 2.48 22.87
N ILE A 106 -0.67 2.92 22.23
CA ILE A 106 0.69 2.51 22.57
C ILE A 106 1.08 3.17 23.91
N PRO A 107 1.53 2.39 24.92
CA PRO A 107 1.93 2.94 26.19
C PRO A 107 3.04 3.99 26.03
N ARG A 108 2.95 5.11 26.78
CA ARG A 108 3.88 6.25 26.63
C ARG A 108 5.36 5.86 26.77
N LYS A 109 5.65 4.86 27.60
CA LYS A 109 7.02 4.35 27.80
C LYS A 109 7.54 3.69 26.53
N GLU A 110 6.72 2.86 25.88
CA GLU A 110 7.07 2.15 24.65
C GLU A 110 7.06 3.09 23.44
N ALA A 111 6.13 4.07 23.41
CA ALA A 111 5.99 5.01 22.28
C ALA A 111 7.29 5.79 22.05
N LYS A 112 8.04 6.16 23.09
CA LYS A 112 9.29 6.91 22.94
C LYS A 112 10.33 6.13 22.13
N ASP A 113 10.51 4.87 22.46
CA ASP A 113 11.48 4.01 21.78
C ASP A 113 11.02 3.68 20.36
N GLN A 114 9.74 3.32 20.19
CA GLN A 114 9.17 3.08 18.86
C GLN A 114 9.24 4.31 17.94
N ILE A 115 9.02 5.53 18.46
CA ILE A 115 9.15 6.76 17.67
C ILE A 115 10.59 6.97 17.22
N ALA A 116 11.57 6.70 18.08
CA ALA A 116 12.98 6.79 17.71
C ALA A 116 13.31 5.78 16.60
N ASP A 117 12.87 4.54 16.77
CA ASP A 117 13.10 3.45 15.82
C ASP A 117 12.46 3.72 14.44
N VAL A 118 11.21 4.17 14.39
CA VAL A 118 10.57 4.44 13.10
C VAL A 118 11.15 5.68 12.41
N LEU A 119 11.58 6.70 13.16
CA LEU A 119 12.28 7.85 12.59
C LEU A 119 13.66 7.47 12.02
N GLU A 120 14.38 6.55 12.68
CA GLU A 120 15.62 6.02 12.16
C GLU A 120 15.40 5.20 10.88
N GLN A 121 14.41 4.30 10.88
CA GLN A 121 14.08 3.48 9.72
C GLN A 121 13.78 4.31 8.46
N VAL A 122 13.14 5.48 8.63
CA VAL A 122 12.81 6.40 7.53
C VAL A 122 13.84 7.53 7.32
N GLU A 123 14.99 7.47 7.99
CA GLU A 123 16.08 8.48 7.91
C GLU A 123 15.61 9.91 8.25
N LEU A 124 14.84 10.07 9.32
CA LEU A 124 14.34 11.35 9.82
C LEU A 124 14.75 11.66 11.28
N SER A 125 15.71 10.92 11.84
CA SER A 125 16.14 11.06 13.24
C SER A 125 16.61 12.49 13.57
N GLU A 126 17.42 13.08 12.68
CA GLU A 126 17.94 14.45 12.86
C GLU A 126 16.83 15.52 12.76
N GLN A 127 15.76 15.24 12.01
CA GLN A 127 14.63 16.15 11.81
C GLN A 127 13.50 15.93 12.81
N ALA A 128 13.68 15.03 13.78
CA ALA A 128 12.64 14.67 14.77
C ALA A 128 12.03 15.87 15.50
N ALA A 129 12.84 16.90 15.82
CA ALA A 129 12.42 18.12 16.48
C ALA A 129 12.03 19.27 15.52
N GLN A 130 12.18 19.07 14.21
CA GLN A 130 11.81 20.06 13.20
C GLN A 130 10.30 20.06 12.96
N LYS A 131 9.71 21.25 12.76
CA LYS A 131 8.29 21.39 12.39
C LYS A 131 8.03 20.80 10.99
N ILE A 132 6.96 20.04 10.86
CA ILE A 132 6.54 19.37 9.62
C ILE A 132 6.28 20.37 8.47
N GLY A 133 5.87 21.60 8.79
CA GLY A 133 5.68 22.67 7.80
C GLY A 133 6.94 22.98 6.99
N GLY A 134 8.14 22.76 7.56
CA GLY A 134 9.43 22.93 6.88
C GLY A 134 9.95 21.69 6.15
N PHE A 135 9.20 20.57 6.14
CA PHE A 135 9.61 19.35 5.47
C PHE A 135 9.45 19.44 3.95
N SER A 136 10.43 18.87 3.22
CA SER A 136 10.27 18.61 1.79
C SER A 136 9.18 17.58 1.52
N GLY A 137 8.74 17.43 0.27
CA GLY A 137 7.78 16.40 -0.13
C GLY A 137 8.25 14.99 0.27
N GLY A 138 9.51 14.67 0.01
CA GLY A 138 10.09 13.37 0.37
C GLY A 138 10.17 13.14 1.89
N MET A 139 10.47 14.17 2.68
CA MET A 139 10.44 14.07 4.15
C MET A 139 9.03 13.83 4.67
N LYS A 140 8.03 14.50 4.11
CA LYS A 140 6.61 14.29 4.45
C LYS A 140 6.18 12.86 4.13
N GLN A 141 6.56 12.35 2.97
CA GLN A 141 6.24 10.98 2.54
C GLN A 141 6.87 9.95 3.48
N ARG A 142 8.15 10.11 3.82
CA ARG A 142 8.84 9.26 4.79
C ARG A 142 8.21 9.32 6.19
N LEU A 143 7.75 10.50 6.63
CA LEU A 143 7.01 10.63 7.90
C LEU A 143 5.66 9.88 7.86
N LEU A 144 4.97 9.88 6.71
CA LEU A 144 3.74 9.10 6.51
C LEU A 144 4.00 7.58 6.56
N ILE A 145 5.15 7.12 6.07
CA ILE A 145 5.56 5.73 6.25
C ILE A 145 5.90 5.45 7.72
N ALA A 146 6.62 6.35 8.40
CA ALA A 146 6.92 6.20 9.83
C ALA A 146 5.66 6.06 10.68
N GLN A 147 4.62 6.86 10.43
CA GLN A 147 3.34 6.72 11.12
C GLN A 147 2.67 5.36 10.87
N ALA A 148 2.78 4.85 9.63
CA ALA A 148 2.22 3.53 9.29
C ALA A 148 2.95 2.40 10.03
N LEU A 149 4.25 2.57 10.31
CA LEU A 149 5.09 1.61 11.05
C LEU A 149 4.89 1.61 12.56
N LEU A 150 4.24 2.65 13.15
CA LEU A 150 3.97 2.69 14.59
C LEU A 150 3.15 1.49 15.05
N GLY A 151 3.57 0.87 16.15
CA GLY A 151 2.98 -0.36 16.67
C GLY A 151 3.52 -1.63 16.02
N ASN A 152 4.57 -1.54 15.21
CA ASN A 152 5.20 -2.65 14.50
C ASN A 152 4.19 -3.55 13.77
N PRO A 153 3.41 -3.03 12.82
CA PRO A 153 2.39 -3.81 12.13
C PRO A 153 3.00 -4.95 11.31
N SER A 154 2.25 -6.02 11.17
CA SER A 154 2.61 -7.18 10.34
C SER A 154 2.11 -7.04 8.89
N LEU A 155 1.12 -6.19 8.67
CA LEU A 155 0.55 -5.86 7.36
C LEU A 155 0.69 -4.35 7.12
N LEU A 156 1.34 -3.99 6.01
CA LEU A 156 1.55 -2.60 5.63
C LEU A 156 0.89 -2.33 4.26
N ILE A 157 0.03 -1.34 4.22
CA ILE A 157 -0.63 -0.89 3.00
C ILE A 157 -0.11 0.51 2.67
N LEU A 158 0.52 0.66 1.50
CA LEU A 158 1.09 1.91 1.03
C LEU A 158 0.43 2.33 -0.29
N ASP A 159 -0.34 3.41 -0.26
CA ASP A 159 -1.03 3.92 -1.45
C ASP A 159 -0.20 5.04 -2.10
N GLU A 160 0.40 4.76 -3.26
CA GLU A 160 1.26 5.67 -4.03
C GLU A 160 2.45 6.26 -3.21
N PRO A 161 3.26 5.44 -2.52
CA PRO A 161 4.25 5.94 -1.56
C PRO A 161 5.39 6.75 -2.20
N THR A 162 5.59 6.66 -3.51
CA THR A 162 6.67 7.33 -4.25
C THR A 162 6.17 8.45 -5.17
N ALA A 163 4.86 8.72 -5.19
CA ALA A 163 4.28 9.73 -6.06
C ALA A 163 4.84 11.13 -5.77
N GLY A 164 5.25 11.85 -6.83
CA GLY A 164 5.78 13.22 -6.72
C GLY A 164 7.18 13.33 -6.14
N LEU A 165 7.89 12.22 -5.93
CA LEU A 165 9.24 12.20 -5.40
C LEU A 165 10.30 12.23 -6.51
N ASP A 166 11.45 12.84 -6.20
CA ASP A 166 12.64 12.76 -7.04
C ASP A 166 13.25 11.34 -7.02
N PRO A 167 14.11 10.97 -7.99
CA PRO A 167 14.68 9.63 -8.09
C PRO A 167 15.44 9.17 -6.83
N LYS A 168 16.14 10.08 -6.15
CA LYS A 168 16.88 9.75 -4.92
C LYS A 168 15.93 9.33 -3.79
N GLN A 169 14.85 10.08 -3.59
CA GLN A 169 13.85 9.78 -2.57
C GLN A 169 13.11 8.47 -2.86
N ARG A 170 12.84 8.17 -4.14
CA ARG A 170 12.24 6.89 -4.55
C ARG A 170 13.13 5.72 -4.18
N VAL A 171 14.44 5.80 -4.42
CA VAL A 171 15.40 4.74 -4.03
C VAL A 171 15.36 4.49 -2.52
N ILE A 172 15.32 5.54 -1.70
CA ILE A 172 15.23 5.40 -0.23
C ILE A 172 13.97 4.61 0.17
N ILE A 173 12.82 4.98 -0.39
CA ILE A 173 11.55 4.30 -0.07
C ILE A 173 11.54 2.85 -0.57
N ARG A 174 12.06 2.59 -1.76
CA ARG A 174 12.19 1.22 -2.30
C ARG A 174 13.04 0.34 -1.37
N ASN A 175 14.23 0.80 -1.01
CA ASN A 175 15.12 0.05 -0.12
C ASN A 175 14.50 -0.20 1.26
N LEU A 176 13.79 0.78 1.80
CA LEU A 176 13.04 0.62 3.05
C LEU A 176 11.97 -0.45 2.90
N THR A 177 11.19 -0.41 1.83
CA THR A 177 10.10 -1.35 1.58
C THR A 177 10.60 -2.77 1.37
N ASP A 178 11.65 -2.94 0.57
CA ASP A 178 12.32 -4.24 0.35
C ASP A 178 12.76 -4.86 1.68
N ARG A 179 13.47 -4.10 2.51
CA ARG A 179 13.89 -4.55 3.84
C ARG A 179 12.71 -4.95 4.73
N LEU A 180 11.64 -4.16 4.75
CA LEU A 180 10.45 -4.45 5.56
C LEU A 180 9.68 -5.67 5.04
N GLY A 181 9.72 -5.93 3.74
CA GLY A 181 9.08 -7.07 3.08
C GLY A 181 9.63 -8.43 3.52
N GLN A 182 10.85 -8.47 4.06
CA GLN A 182 11.42 -9.72 4.59
C GLN A 182 10.65 -10.29 5.80
N GLU A 183 9.94 -9.43 6.52
CA GLU A 183 9.23 -9.81 7.75
C GLU A 183 7.73 -9.49 7.75
N LYS A 184 7.27 -8.70 6.78
CA LYS A 184 5.90 -8.16 6.74
C LYS A 184 5.21 -8.48 5.42
N ILE A 185 3.89 -8.46 5.43
CA ILE A 185 3.09 -8.39 4.20
C ILE A 185 2.99 -6.92 3.82
N ILE A 186 3.48 -6.54 2.64
CA ILE A 186 3.42 -5.16 2.15
C ILE A 186 2.65 -5.13 0.83
N LEU A 187 1.57 -4.36 0.79
CA LEU A 187 0.82 -4.10 -0.43
C LEU A 187 1.04 -2.64 -0.84
N ILE A 188 1.57 -2.43 -2.04
CA ILE A 188 1.86 -1.12 -2.60
C ILE A 188 1.00 -0.91 -3.83
N SER A 189 0.20 0.16 -3.86
CA SER A 189 -0.33 0.67 -5.12
C SER A 189 0.67 1.65 -5.74
N THR A 190 0.89 1.55 -7.03
CA THR A 190 1.64 2.56 -7.78
C THR A 190 1.26 2.51 -9.26
N HIS A 191 1.45 3.63 -9.94
CA HIS A 191 1.43 3.72 -11.40
C HIS A 191 2.83 3.79 -11.99
N ILE A 192 3.87 3.77 -11.15
CA ILE A 192 5.28 3.83 -11.55
C ILE A 192 5.85 2.41 -11.51
N ILE A 193 5.88 1.75 -12.67
CA ILE A 193 6.28 0.35 -12.81
C ILE A 193 7.70 0.13 -12.29
N SER A 194 8.64 1.01 -12.63
CA SER A 194 10.06 0.92 -12.21
C SER A 194 10.27 0.98 -10.69
N ASP A 195 9.30 1.47 -9.91
CA ASP A 195 9.42 1.53 -8.46
C ASP A 195 9.08 0.19 -7.80
N ILE A 196 8.27 -0.63 -8.45
CA ILE A 196 7.81 -1.90 -7.90
C ILE A 196 8.51 -3.11 -8.53
N GLU A 197 8.92 -3.00 -9.79
CA GLU A 197 9.56 -4.07 -10.56
C GLU A 197 10.80 -4.66 -9.88
N THR A 198 11.53 -3.84 -9.13
CA THR A 198 12.79 -4.23 -8.48
C THR A 198 12.63 -4.81 -7.09
N ILE A 199 11.48 -4.62 -6.43
CA ILE A 199 11.27 -4.98 -5.02
C ILE A 199 10.08 -5.89 -4.79
N ALA A 200 9.16 -6.03 -5.77
CA ALA A 200 7.98 -6.87 -5.59
C ALA A 200 8.31 -8.36 -5.75
N ASP A 201 7.89 -9.16 -4.78
CA ASP A 201 7.87 -10.62 -4.90
C ASP A 201 6.77 -11.06 -5.87
N GLN A 202 5.64 -10.37 -5.85
CA GLN A 202 4.55 -10.56 -6.80
C GLN A 202 3.90 -9.23 -7.20
N ILE A 203 3.40 -9.19 -8.42
CA ILE A 203 2.64 -8.07 -8.98
C ILE A 203 1.25 -8.56 -9.37
N LEU A 204 0.23 -7.78 -8.99
CA LEU A 204 -1.17 -8.00 -9.31
C LEU A 204 -1.65 -6.92 -10.28
N LEU A 205 -2.17 -7.31 -11.44
CA LEU A 205 -2.75 -6.39 -12.43
C LEU A 205 -4.27 -6.36 -12.30
N LEU A 206 -4.81 -5.19 -11.94
CA LEU A 206 -6.25 -4.97 -11.78
C LEU A 206 -6.84 -4.16 -12.92
N ARG A 207 -8.01 -4.58 -13.43
CA ARG A 207 -8.79 -3.83 -14.42
C ARG A 207 -10.28 -3.91 -14.11
N LYS A 208 -10.95 -2.75 -14.00
CA LYS A 208 -12.41 -2.64 -13.80
C LYS A 208 -12.94 -3.54 -12.67
N GLY A 209 -12.17 -3.64 -11.59
CA GLY A 209 -12.50 -4.42 -10.40
C GLY A 209 -12.13 -5.91 -10.45
N THR A 210 -11.51 -6.36 -11.54
CA THR A 210 -11.12 -7.78 -11.72
C THR A 210 -9.61 -7.91 -11.66
N LEU A 211 -9.10 -8.96 -11.02
CA LEU A 211 -7.71 -9.39 -11.09
C LEU A 211 -7.49 -10.08 -12.44
N LEU A 212 -6.67 -9.47 -13.31
CA LEU A 212 -6.42 -10.00 -14.66
C LEU A 212 -5.35 -11.10 -14.64
N THR A 213 -4.25 -10.82 -13.97
CA THR A 213 -3.12 -11.72 -13.81
C THR A 213 -2.30 -11.30 -12.60
N HIS A 214 -1.51 -12.22 -12.08
CA HIS A 214 -0.52 -11.98 -11.03
C HIS A 214 0.65 -12.94 -11.20
N GLY A 215 1.77 -12.63 -10.56
CA GLY A 215 2.97 -13.45 -10.56
C GLY A 215 4.22 -12.64 -10.22
N THR A 216 5.36 -13.31 -10.22
CA THR A 216 6.67 -12.64 -10.18
C THR A 216 6.89 -11.82 -11.43
N VAL A 217 7.80 -10.86 -11.39
CA VAL A 217 8.16 -10.06 -12.58
C VAL A 217 8.55 -10.98 -13.74
N SER A 218 9.37 -11.99 -13.47
CA SER A 218 9.83 -12.96 -14.50
C SER A 218 8.70 -13.73 -15.14
N GLU A 219 7.71 -14.21 -14.36
CA GLU A 219 6.52 -14.90 -14.88
C GLU A 219 5.62 -13.99 -15.71
N LEU A 220 5.51 -12.74 -15.29
CA LEU A 220 4.64 -11.77 -15.96
C LEU A 220 5.21 -11.30 -17.30
N ILE A 221 6.51 -11.02 -17.39
CA ILE A 221 7.13 -10.59 -18.65
C ILE A 221 7.09 -11.69 -19.74
N GLU A 222 7.06 -12.98 -19.35
CA GLU A 222 6.87 -14.07 -20.29
C GLU A 222 5.47 -14.07 -20.97
N GLN A 223 4.48 -13.38 -20.40
CA GLN A 223 3.14 -13.23 -20.96
C GLN A 223 3.07 -12.14 -22.05
N VAL A 224 4.14 -11.38 -22.29
CA VAL A 224 4.21 -10.37 -23.36
C VAL A 224 4.17 -11.07 -24.71
N GLN A 225 3.14 -10.75 -25.51
CA GLN A 225 2.89 -11.37 -26.80
C GLN A 225 3.64 -10.71 -27.95
N THR A 226 3.89 -9.40 -27.85
CA THR A 226 4.55 -8.60 -28.90
C THR A 226 5.51 -7.59 -28.29
N GLY A 227 6.67 -7.42 -28.89
CA GLY A 227 7.68 -6.47 -28.45
C GLY A 227 8.67 -7.04 -27.45
N GLU A 228 9.33 -6.16 -26.73
CA GLU A 228 10.34 -6.50 -25.74
C GLU A 228 9.67 -7.02 -24.46
N LYS A 229 10.23 -8.08 -23.84
CA LYS A 229 9.71 -8.70 -22.62
C LYS A 229 9.97 -7.81 -21.40
N THR A 230 9.14 -6.80 -21.21
CA THR A 230 9.19 -5.87 -20.09
C THR A 230 7.82 -5.79 -19.39
N LEU A 231 7.82 -5.41 -18.13
CA LEU A 231 6.59 -5.21 -17.39
C LEU A 231 5.78 -4.02 -17.94
N GLU A 232 6.46 -3.02 -18.50
CA GLU A 232 5.82 -1.89 -19.18
C GLU A 232 5.05 -2.34 -20.42
N ASN A 233 5.63 -3.21 -21.24
CA ASN A 233 4.95 -3.76 -22.42
C ASN A 233 3.78 -4.66 -22.02
N LEU A 234 3.90 -5.43 -20.96
CA LEU A 234 2.77 -6.17 -20.42
C LEU A 234 1.66 -5.23 -19.95
N TYR A 235 2.00 -4.16 -19.25
CA TYR A 235 1.04 -3.15 -18.82
C TYR A 235 0.33 -2.51 -20.03
N LEU A 236 1.07 -2.12 -21.06
CA LEU A 236 0.50 -1.58 -22.31
C LEU A 236 -0.39 -2.60 -23.05
N GLN A 237 -0.02 -3.87 -23.07
CA GLN A 237 -0.84 -4.95 -23.64
C GLN A 237 -2.20 -5.06 -22.97
N TYR A 238 -2.26 -4.96 -21.65
CA TYR A 238 -3.52 -5.04 -20.90
C TYR A 238 -4.33 -3.74 -20.90
N TYR A 239 -3.67 -2.56 -20.98
CA TYR A 239 -4.33 -1.26 -20.75
C TYR A 239 -4.23 -0.29 -21.95
N GLY A 240 -3.32 -0.51 -22.90
CA GLY A 240 -3.04 0.42 -24.01
C GLY A 240 -4.22 0.71 -24.94
N GLY A 241 -5.19 -0.18 -25.03
CA GLY A 241 -6.40 0.03 -25.83
C GLY A 241 -7.38 1.08 -25.26
N GLU A 242 -7.23 1.50 -24.01
CA GLU A 242 -8.13 2.49 -23.36
C GLU A 242 -7.65 3.94 -23.55
N ALA A 243 -6.35 4.17 -23.81
CA ALA A 243 -5.81 5.50 -24.03
C ALA A 243 -6.38 6.17 -25.31
N ASN A 244 -6.74 5.38 -26.33
CA ASN A 244 -7.30 5.88 -27.58
C ASN A 244 -8.81 6.18 -27.52
N ALA A 245 -9.52 5.75 -26.49
CA ALA A 245 -10.96 6.00 -26.37
C ALA A 245 -11.30 7.30 -25.60
N ALA A 246 -10.36 7.89 -24.88
CA ALA A 246 -10.57 9.11 -24.07
C ALA A 246 -10.13 10.40 -24.79
N GLY A 247 -9.54 10.30 -25.98
CA GLY A 247 -9.06 11.43 -26.79
C GLY A 247 -9.98 11.89 -27.92
N GLY A 248 -11.20 11.34 -28.00
CA GLY A 248 -12.14 11.61 -29.08
C GLY A 248 -13.55 11.93 -28.58
N ALA A 249 -13.72 13.01 -27.82
CA ALA A 249 -15.01 13.63 -27.55
C ALA A 249 -14.82 15.13 -27.26
#